data_36fa4702ec217172db0df59c8c57a4de
#
_entry.id   36fa4702ec217172db0df59c8c57a4de
#
_cell.length_a   1.000
_cell.length_b   1.000
_cell.length_c   1.000
_cell.angle_alpha   90.00
_cell.angle_beta   90.00
_cell.angle_gamma   90.00
#
_symmetry.space_group_name_H-M   'P 1'
#
loop_
_entity.id
_entity.type
_entity.pdbx_description
1 polymer ?
#
loop_
_entity_poly.entity_id
_entity_poly.type
_entity_poly.pdbx_seq_one_letter_code
_entity_poly.pdbx_strand_id
1 'polypeptide(L)'
;DFFNCDNGTYDAWYWAHPPQYMPDNCNLADVEMIRNYTDKPVACAGRMLPETAAEEIAAGRLDAIAIARQNLVDPDWILKIQEGREDEIKPCIRCHNGCFNFAKYKGTANIQGLEDSLHLGRCALTPPTMQHNRYKIVPTNKPKKVAIIGAGIGGCEAALVLKQRGHNPVVFE
;
A
#
# COMPACT_ATOMS: atom_id res chain seq x y z
N ASP A 1 8.73 -23.59 -10.17
CA ASP A 1 7.71 -23.61 -9.12
C ASP A 1 8.31 -23.07 -7.83
N PHE A 2 7.53 -22.37 -7.03
CA PHE A 2 7.92 -21.80 -5.73
C PHE A 2 6.75 -21.82 -4.77
N PHE A 3 7.01 -21.63 -3.48
CA PHE A 3 6.00 -21.51 -2.44
C PHE A 3 5.79 -20.03 -2.10
N ASN A 4 4.57 -19.54 -2.27
CA ASN A 4 4.15 -18.24 -1.76
C ASN A 4 3.32 -18.48 -0.51
N CYS A 5 3.89 -18.16 0.65
CA CYS A 5 3.37 -18.56 1.94
C CYS A 5 2.83 -17.39 2.74
N ASP A 6 1.66 -17.58 3.30
CA ASP A 6 1.07 -16.74 4.34
C ASP A 6 0.24 -17.61 5.29
N ASN A 7 -0.33 -17.00 6.31
CA ASN A 7 -1.20 -17.68 7.26
C ASN A 7 -2.64 -17.21 7.08
N GLY A 8 -3.54 -17.94 7.75
CA GLY A 8 -4.93 -17.54 7.88
C GLY A 8 -5.91 -18.45 7.15
N THR A 9 -7.11 -18.43 7.68
CA THR A 9 -8.28 -19.11 7.15
C THR A 9 -9.48 -18.16 7.21
N TYR A 10 -10.63 -18.58 6.71
CA TYR A 10 -11.85 -17.78 6.86
C TYR A 10 -12.26 -17.57 8.33
N ASP A 11 -11.91 -18.49 9.23
CA ASP A 11 -12.15 -18.35 10.67
C ASP A 11 -11.10 -17.50 11.37
N ALA A 12 -9.90 -17.43 10.82
CA ALA A 12 -8.77 -16.63 11.33
C ALA A 12 -8.29 -15.62 10.27
N TRP A 13 -9.21 -14.84 9.75
CA TRP A 13 -9.01 -13.91 8.65
C TRP A 13 -7.95 -12.84 8.91
N TYR A 14 -7.75 -12.49 10.19
CA TYR A 14 -6.75 -11.50 10.61
C TYR A 14 -5.30 -11.97 10.39
N TRP A 15 -5.03 -13.24 10.21
CA TRP A 15 -3.72 -13.75 9.79
C TRP A 15 -3.49 -13.55 8.28
N ALA A 16 -4.52 -13.81 7.47
CA ALA A 16 -4.43 -13.62 6.02
C ALA A 16 -4.35 -12.13 5.63
N HIS A 17 -4.97 -11.27 6.42
CA HIS A 17 -4.96 -9.82 6.21
C HIS A 17 -4.59 -9.08 7.49
N PRO A 18 -3.34 -9.18 7.97
CA PRO A 18 -2.97 -8.69 9.29
C PRO A 18 -3.27 -7.19 9.46
N PRO A 19 -4.16 -6.82 10.41
CA PRO A 19 -4.52 -5.43 10.68
C PRO A 19 -3.48 -4.72 11.54
N GLN A 20 -3.76 -3.48 11.92
CA GLN A 20 -2.83 -2.63 12.65
C GLN A 20 -2.34 -3.22 13.98
N TYR A 21 -3.19 -3.95 14.69
CA TYR A 21 -2.86 -4.56 15.99
C TYR A 21 -2.06 -5.86 15.91
N MET A 22 -1.88 -6.43 14.72
CA MET A 22 -0.99 -7.58 14.52
C MET A 22 0.46 -7.12 14.48
N PRO A 23 1.43 -7.93 14.94
CA PRO A 23 2.84 -7.60 14.84
C PRO A 23 3.32 -7.51 13.39
N ASP A 24 4.38 -6.77 13.15
CA ASP A 24 5.09 -6.83 11.87
C ASP A 24 5.74 -8.20 11.71
N ASN A 25 5.94 -8.63 10.46
CA ASN A 25 6.51 -9.93 10.10
C ASN A 25 5.77 -11.13 10.74
N CYS A 26 4.46 -11.00 10.97
CA CYS A 26 3.69 -11.91 11.80
C CYS A 26 3.65 -13.37 11.31
N ASN A 27 3.91 -13.62 10.04
CA ASN A 27 3.92 -14.97 9.47
C ASN A 27 5.35 -15.54 9.26
N LEU A 28 6.37 -14.75 9.58
CA LEU A 28 7.76 -15.11 9.26
C LEU A 28 8.19 -16.43 9.87
N ALA A 29 7.97 -16.63 11.17
CA ALA A 29 8.39 -17.85 11.87
C ALA A 29 7.78 -19.13 11.30
N ASP A 30 6.52 -19.07 10.89
CA ASP A 30 5.84 -20.23 10.29
C ASP A 30 6.37 -20.51 8.89
N VAL A 31 6.69 -19.47 8.14
CA VAL A 31 7.21 -19.60 6.77
C VAL A 31 8.66 -20.09 6.78
N GLU A 32 9.51 -19.64 7.70
CA GLU A 32 10.87 -20.16 7.87
C GLU A 32 10.87 -21.66 8.17
N MET A 33 9.89 -22.15 8.92
CA MET A 33 9.75 -23.60 9.18
C MET A 33 9.57 -24.39 7.88
N ILE A 34 8.87 -23.85 6.89
CA ILE A 34 8.65 -24.51 5.59
C ILE A 34 9.96 -24.76 4.88
N ARG A 35 10.95 -23.88 5.04
CA ARG A 35 12.29 -24.03 4.43
C ARG A 35 12.96 -25.34 4.81
N ASN A 36 12.66 -25.89 5.97
CA ASN A 36 13.23 -27.18 6.41
C ASN A 36 12.69 -28.38 5.63
N TYR A 37 11.64 -28.21 4.84
CA TYR A 37 10.95 -29.28 4.11
C TYR A 37 11.03 -29.16 2.60
N THR A 38 11.70 -28.12 2.07
CA THR A 38 11.76 -27.90 0.63
C THR A 38 13.04 -27.17 0.20
N ASP A 39 13.56 -27.56 -0.97
CA ASP A 39 14.63 -26.85 -1.67
C ASP A 39 14.07 -25.83 -2.69
N LYS A 40 12.75 -25.73 -2.82
CA LYS A 40 12.11 -24.76 -3.70
C LYS A 40 12.19 -23.37 -3.10
N PRO A 41 12.19 -22.31 -3.94
CA PRO A 41 12.12 -20.94 -3.45
C PRO A 41 10.88 -20.70 -2.60
N VAL A 42 11.06 -19.97 -1.51
CA VAL A 42 10.00 -19.63 -0.53
C VAL A 42 9.87 -18.13 -0.42
N ALA A 43 8.65 -17.64 -0.64
CA ALA A 43 8.26 -16.25 -0.41
C ALA A 43 7.35 -16.14 0.81
N CYS A 44 7.55 -15.11 1.62
CA CYS A 44 6.75 -14.82 2.81
C CYS A 44 5.85 -13.60 2.61
N ALA A 45 4.57 -13.74 2.96
CA ALA A 45 3.64 -12.63 3.11
C ALA A 45 3.23 -12.46 4.58
N GLY A 46 2.74 -11.27 4.98
CA GLY A 46 2.25 -11.02 6.33
C GLY A 46 2.97 -9.87 7.02
N ARG A 47 2.67 -8.63 6.62
CA ARG A 47 3.25 -7.40 7.18
C ARG A 47 4.78 -7.38 7.16
N MET A 48 5.38 -7.96 6.14
CA MET A 48 6.83 -7.97 5.99
C MET A 48 7.37 -6.54 5.90
N LEU A 49 8.39 -6.25 6.70
CA LEU A 49 9.17 -5.03 6.62
C LEU A 49 10.32 -5.22 5.62
N PRO A 50 10.66 -4.21 4.80
CA PRO A 50 11.74 -4.31 3.82
C PRO A 50 13.09 -4.67 4.44
N GLU A 51 13.42 -4.11 5.60
CA GLU A 51 14.67 -4.35 6.33
C GLU A 51 14.75 -5.81 6.77
N THR A 52 13.72 -6.32 7.45
CA THR A 52 13.65 -7.74 7.84
C THR A 52 13.73 -8.65 6.63
N ALA A 53 13.02 -8.30 5.54
CA ALA A 53 13.07 -9.07 4.30
C ALA A 53 14.48 -9.17 3.73
N ALA A 54 15.21 -8.07 3.70
CA ALA A 54 16.59 -8.04 3.22
C ALA A 54 17.52 -8.93 4.07
N GLU A 55 17.38 -8.88 5.39
CA GLU A 55 18.13 -9.71 6.33
C GLU A 55 17.82 -11.20 6.14
N GLU A 56 16.55 -11.58 6.01
CA GLU A 56 16.11 -12.96 5.85
C GLU A 56 16.56 -13.56 4.50
N ILE A 57 16.50 -12.76 3.44
CA ILE A 57 16.97 -13.18 2.11
C ILE A 57 18.49 -13.30 2.11
N ALA A 58 19.21 -12.35 2.68
CA ALA A 58 20.67 -12.41 2.79
C ALA A 58 21.15 -13.62 3.61
N ALA A 59 20.39 -14.02 4.62
CA ALA A 59 20.66 -15.20 5.43
C ALA A 59 20.22 -16.53 4.78
N GLY A 60 19.57 -16.50 3.61
CA GLY A 60 19.07 -17.68 2.91
C GLY A 60 17.86 -18.35 3.56
N ARG A 61 17.17 -17.67 4.47
CA ARG A 61 15.95 -18.21 5.10
C ARG A 61 14.70 -17.96 4.26
N LEU A 62 14.71 -16.92 3.44
CA LEU A 62 13.70 -16.65 2.41
C LEU A 62 14.39 -16.40 1.07
N ASP A 63 13.64 -16.55 -0.02
CA ASP A 63 14.08 -16.17 -1.36
C ASP A 63 13.37 -14.89 -1.84
N ALA A 64 12.19 -14.58 -1.30
CA ALA A 64 11.41 -13.41 -1.67
C ALA A 64 10.40 -13.03 -0.59
N ILE A 65 9.79 -11.86 -0.74
CA ILE A 65 8.60 -11.46 0.02
C ILE A 65 7.44 -11.13 -0.90
N ALA A 66 6.21 -11.30 -0.40
CA ALA A 66 4.99 -10.89 -1.08
C ALA A 66 4.37 -9.68 -0.36
N ILE A 67 4.25 -8.58 -1.07
CA ILE A 67 3.71 -7.32 -0.54
C ILE A 67 2.54 -6.86 -1.40
N ALA A 68 1.38 -6.62 -0.78
CA ALA A 68 0.18 -6.15 -1.47
C ALA A 68 -0.20 -4.72 -1.09
N ARG A 69 -0.52 -4.47 0.17
CA ARG A 69 -1.10 -3.20 0.62
C ARG A 69 -0.14 -2.01 0.50
N GLN A 70 1.17 -2.22 0.66
CA GLN A 70 2.16 -1.18 0.43
C GLN A 70 2.14 -0.70 -1.02
N ASN A 71 1.97 -1.60 -1.99
CA ASN A 71 1.83 -1.22 -3.40
C ASN A 71 0.55 -0.41 -3.69
N LEU A 72 -0.49 -0.55 -2.85
CA LEU A 72 -1.72 0.24 -3.00
C LEU A 72 -1.55 1.67 -2.48
N VAL A 73 -0.74 1.86 -1.45
CA VAL A 73 -0.53 3.19 -0.87
C VAL A 73 0.57 3.97 -1.57
N ASP A 74 1.62 3.30 -1.98
CA ASP A 74 2.76 3.89 -2.68
C ASP A 74 3.30 2.89 -3.72
N PRO A 75 2.85 2.95 -4.97
CA PRO A 75 3.30 2.01 -6.00
C PRO A 75 4.79 2.15 -6.34
N ASP A 76 5.38 3.29 -6.06
CA ASP A 76 6.78 3.62 -6.39
C ASP A 76 7.74 3.34 -5.21
N TRP A 77 7.28 2.73 -4.13
CA TRP A 77 8.07 2.54 -2.91
C TRP A 77 9.40 1.78 -3.15
N ILE A 78 9.42 0.77 -4.01
CA ILE A 78 10.64 0.04 -4.36
C ILE A 78 11.62 0.94 -5.11
N LEU A 79 11.11 1.73 -6.06
CA LEU A 79 11.93 2.68 -6.82
C LEU A 79 12.55 3.74 -5.88
N LYS A 80 11.78 4.22 -4.90
CA LYS A 80 12.28 5.15 -3.89
C LYS A 80 13.42 4.55 -3.06
N ILE A 81 13.31 3.29 -2.66
CA ILE A 81 14.41 2.58 -1.97
C ILE A 81 15.64 2.51 -2.87
N GLN A 82 15.48 2.13 -4.13
CA GLN A 82 16.60 2.02 -5.08
C GLN A 82 17.30 3.37 -5.32
N GLU A 83 16.59 4.47 -5.17
CA GLU A 83 17.08 5.83 -5.38
C GLU A 83 17.55 6.51 -4.08
N GLY A 84 17.50 5.84 -2.94
CA GLY A 84 17.87 6.40 -1.63
C GLY A 84 16.91 7.48 -1.12
N ARG A 85 15.61 7.32 -1.43
CA ARG A 85 14.53 8.26 -1.07
C ARG A 85 13.50 7.59 -0.15
N GLU A 86 13.97 6.81 0.81
CA GLU A 86 13.13 6.05 1.73
C GLU A 86 12.22 6.96 2.59
N ASP A 87 12.68 8.16 2.91
CA ASP A 87 11.94 9.20 3.64
C ASP A 87 10.70 9.72 2.88
N GLU A 88 10.67 9.52 1.57
CA GLU A 88 9.51 9.85 0.73
C GLU A 88 8.47 8.73 0.64
N ILE A 89 8.75 7.55 1.19
CA ILE A 89 7.82 6.42 1.14
C ILE A 89 6.62 6.70 2.04
N LYS A 90 5.43 6.61 1.46
CA LYS A 90 4.17 6.65 2.20
C LYS A 90 3.86 5.25 2.75
N PRO A 91 4.00 5.01 4.06
CA PRO A 91 3.79 3.66 4.61
C PRO A 91 2.31 3.29 4.70
N CYS A 92 2.01 2.02 4.49
CA CYS A 92 0.68 1.47 4.75
C CYS A 92 0.40 1.42 6.26
N ILE A 93 -0.61 2.14 6.73
CA ILE A 93 -1.02 2.16 8.15
C ILE A 93 -1.90 0.97 8.55
N ARG A 94 -2.18 0.05 7.66
CA ARG A 94 -2.91 -1.22 7.89
C ARG A 94 -4.33 -1.03 8.46
N CYS A 95 -4.96 0.07 8.10
CA CYS A 95 -6.30 0.46 8.58
C CYS A 95 -7.43 -0.36 7.95
N HIS A 96 -7.19 -1.08 6.86
CA HIS A 96 -8.16 -1.85 6.08
C HIS A 96 -9.34 -1.04 5.52
N ASN A 97 -9.35 0.26 5.71
CA ASN A 97 -10.54 1.09 5.44
C ASN A 97 -10.88 1.16 3.94
N GLY A 98 -9.92 1.49 3.09
CA GLY A 98 -10.14 1.64 1.66
C GLY A 98 -9.97 0.34 0.87
N CYS A 99 -8.94 -0.44 1.15
CA CYS A 99 -8.60 -1.64 0.40
C CYS A 99 -9.52 -2.81 0.75
N PHE A 100 -9.55 -3.24 2.01
CA PHE A 100 -10.25 -4.43 2.42
C PHE A 100 -11.76 -4.22 2.59
N ASN A 101 -12.19 -3.11 3.19
CA ASN A 101 -13.61 -2.83 3.39
C ASN A 101 -14.37 -2.69 2.06
N PHE A 102 -13.77 -2.08 1.05
CA PHE A 102 -14.37 -2.05 -0.28
C PHE A 102 -14.37 -3.42 -0.96
N ALA A 103 -13.39 -4.26 -0.67
CA ALA A 103 -13.31 -5.60 -1.26
C ALA A 103 -14.45 -6.52 -0.83
N LYS A 104 -14.97 -6.37 0.38
CA LYS A 104 -16.08 -7.24 0.87
C LYS A 104 -17.40 -7.04 0.12
N TYR A 105 -17.59 -5.92 -0.54
CA TYR A 105 -18.76 -5.69 -1.40
C TYR A 105 -18.67 -6.40 -2.74
N LYS A 106 -17.58 -7.07 -3.00
CA LYS A 106 -17.40 -7.92 -4.20
C LYS A 106 -18.33 -9.13 -4.26
N GLY A 107 -19.09 -9.43 -3.20
CA GLY A 107 -20.17 -10.41 -3.27
C GLY A 107 -21.25 -10.09 -4.33
N THR A 108 -21.41 -8.83 -4.65
CA THR A 108 -22.25 -8.33 -5.77
C THR A 108 -21.44 -8.06 -7.03
N ALA A 109 -20.13 -8.27 -7.00
CA ALA A 109 -19.19 -7.89 -8.05
C ALA A 109 -19.32 -8.71 -9.34
N ASN A 110 -19.99 -9.85 -9.31
CA ASN A 110 -20.23 -10.64 -10.51
C ASN A 110 -21.12 -9.92 -11.55
N ILE A 111 -21.71 -8.80 -11.16
CA ILE A 111 -22.54 -7.95 -12.02
C ILE A 111 -21.84 -6.62 -12.35
N GLN A 112 -20.65 -6.39 -11.83
CA GLN A 112 -19.91 -5.14 -12.04
C GLN A 112 -19.08 -5.23 -13.32
N GLY A 113 -19.30 -4.29 -14.22
CA GLY A 113 -18.35 -4.04 -15.30
C GLY A 113 -17.01 -3.54 -14.74
N LEU A 114 -15.93 -3.76 -15.48
CA LEU A 114 -14.60 -3.22 -15.16
C LEU A 114 -14.60 -1.68 -15.06
N GLU A 115 -15.62 -1.04 -15.60
CA GLU A 115 -15.81 0.42 -15.59
C GLU A 115 -16.34 0.92 -14.23
N ASP A 116 -16.93 0.06 -13.40
CA ASP A 116 -17.45 0.45 -12.10
C ASP A 116 -16.32 0.56 -11.06
N SER A 117 -15.59 1.65 -11.17
CA SER A 117 -14.50 1.97 -10.25
C SER A 117 -14.95 2.23 -8.81
N LEU A 118 -16.26 2.36 -8.55
CA LEU A 118 -16.77 2.58 -7.18
C LEU A 118 -16.61 1.36 -6.29
N HIS A 119 -16.57 0.17 -6.89
CA HIS A 119 -16.47 -1.10 -6.19
C HIS A 119 -15.05 -1.71 -6.19
N LEU A 120 -14.09 -1.02 -6.78
CA LEU A 120 -12.68 -1.40 -6.70
C LEU A 120 -12.08 -1.00 -5.36
N GLY A 121 -11.02 -1.68 -4.95
CA GLY A 121 -10.26 -1.33 -3.77
C GLY A 121 -9.77 0.13 -3.81
N ARG A 122 -9.67 0.73 -2.63
CA ARG A 122 -9.19 2.10 -2.44
C ARG A 122 -8.11 2.11 -1.38
N CYS A 123 -7.39 3.21 -1.27
CA CYS A 123 -6.54 3.47 -0.12
C CYS A 123 -7.03 4.73 0.59
N ALA A 124 -7.09 4.68 1.93
CA ALA A 124 -7.47 5.84 2.73
C ALA A 124 -6.42 6.97 2.67
N LEU A 125 -5.16 6.61 2.41
CA LEU A 125 -4.04 7.55 2.33
C LEU A 125 -3.74 8.03 0.91
N THR A 126 -4.20 7.28 -0.11
CA THR A 126 -3.82 7.55 -1.50
C THR A 126 -5.06 7.51 -2.39
N PRO A 127 -5.74 8.64 -2.56
CA PRO A 127 -6.96 8.74 -3.38
C PRO A 127 -6.82 8.20 -4.80
N PRO A 128 -5.67 8.32 -5.49
CA PRO A 128 -5.47 7.78 -6.84
C PRO A 128 -5.53 6.26 -6.95
N THR A 129 -5.40 5.51 -5.84
CA THR A 129 -5.42 4.04 -5.85
C THR A 129 -6.64 3.52 -6.60
N MET A 130 -6.42 2.71 -7.63
CA MET A 130 -7.44 2.17 -8.52
C MET A 130 -8.27 3.24 -9.28
N GLN A 131 -7.85 4.51 -9.23
CA GLN A 131 -8.53 5.63 -9.89
C GLN A 131 -7.55 6.57 -10.58
N HIS A 132 -6.47 6.05 -11.11
CA HIS A 132 -5.37 6.81 -11.66
C HIS A 132 -5.82 7.87 -12.67
N ASN A 133 -6.68 7.52 -13.62
CA ASN A 133 -7.15 8.45 -14.64
C ASN A 133 -7.99 9.61 -14.06
N ARG A 134 -8.78 9.34 -13.03
CA ARG A 134 -9.64 10.34 -12.39
C ARG A 134 -8.85 11.34 -11.57
N TYR A 135 -7.80 10.89 -10.89
CA TYR A 135 -6.98 11.70 -9.98
C TYR A 135 -5.63 12.10 -10.57
N LYS A 136 -5.47 11.93 -11.88
CA LYS A 136 -4.25 12.34 -12.56
C LYS A 136 -3.97 13.82 -12.32
N ILE A 137 -2.80 14.12 -11.79
CA ILE A 137 -2.35 15.50 -11.61
C ILE A 137 -1.85 16.01 -12.97
N VAL A 138 -2.55 17.01 -13.48
CA VAL A 138 -2.18 17.67 -14.74
C VAL A 138 -1.72 19.10 -14.42
N PRO A 139 -0.50 19.48 -14.77
CA PRO A 139 -0.01 20.84 -14.60
C PRO A 139 -0.91 21.85 -15.32
N THR A 140 -1.11 23.02 -14.72
CA THR A 140 -1.88 24.11 -15.32
C THR A 140 -0.98 25.05 -16.11
N ASN A 141 -1.50 25.59 -17.20
CA ASN A 141 -0.88 26.70 -17.94
C ASN A 141 -1.33 28.08 -17.43
N LYS A 142 -2.21 28.11 -16.42
CA LYS A 142 -2.71 29.35 -15.79
C LYS A 142 -2.50 29.29 -14.27
N PRO A 143 -1.28 29.49 -13.77
CA PRO A 143 -0.98 29.51 -12.35
C PRO A 143 -1.82 30.54 -11.59
N LYS A 144 -2.27 30.17 -10.40
CA LYS A 144 -3.03 31.07 -9.51
C LYS A 144 -2.39 31.10 -8.14
N LYS A 145 -2.52 32.23 -7.43
CA LYS A 145 -2.35 32.27 -5.98
C LYS A 145 -3.61 31.72 -5.35
N VAL A 146 -3.49 30.78 -4.44
CA VAL A 146 -4.62 30.11 -3.77
C VAL A 146 -4.42 30.21 -2.26
N ALA A 147 -5.34 30.87 -1.56
CA ALA A 147 -5.36 30.88 -0.11
C ALA A 147 -6.06 29.60 0.39
N ILE A 148 -5.43 28.93 1.34
CA ILE A 148 -5.98 27.77 2.04
C ILE A 148 -6.13 28.17 3.50
N ILE A 149 -7.31 28.07 4.03
CA ILE A 149 -7.59 28.35 5.45
C ILE A 149 -7.66 27.03 6.20
N GLY A 150 -6.73 26.85 7.15
CA GLY A 150 -6.53 25.64 7.92
C GLY A 150 -5.39 24.77 7.39
N ALA A 151 -4.38 24.50 8.23
CA ALA A 151 -3.22 23.65 7.95
C ALA A 151 -3.41 22.20 8.43
N GLY A 152 -4.63 21.77 8.65
CA GLY A 152 -4.93 20.36 8.91
C GLY A 152 -4.60 19.46 7.73
N ILE A 153 -4.80 18.14 7.86
CA ILE A 153 -4.47 17.13 6.84
C ILE A 153 -5.04 17.50 5.47
N GLY A 154 -6.31 17.94 5.42
CA GLY A 154 -6.96 18.34 4.17
C GLY A 154 -6.34 19.58 3.53
N GLY A 155 -5.97 20.58 4.32
CA GLY A 155 -5.31 21.80 3.84
C GLY A 155 -3.90 21.54 3.34
N CYS A 156 -3.13 20.71 4.05
CA CYS A 156 -1.80 20.32 3.62
C CYS A 156 -1.84 19.51 2.31
N GLU A 157 -2.73 18.54 2.20
CA GLU A 157 -2.89 17.75 0.96
C GLU A 157 -3.34 18.65 -0.21
N ALA A 158 -4.28 19.57 0.02
CA ALA A 158 -4.68 20.54 -0.99
C ALA A 158 -3.50 21.42 -1.46
N ALA A 159 -2.63 21.85 -0.54
CA ALA A 159 -1.45 22.62 -0.86
C ALA A 159 -0.46 21.83 -1.73
N LEU A 160 -0.21 20.56 -1.38
CA LEU A 160 0.66 19.67 -2.14
C LEU A 160 0.14 19.46 -3.57
N VAL A 161 -1.14 19.13 -3.72
CA VAL A 161 -1.76 18.90 -5.03
C VAL A 161 -1.75 20.20 -5.87
N LEU A 162 -2.06 21.34 -5.26
CA LEU A 162 -1.99 22.63 -5.96
C LEU A 162 -0.58 22.95 -6.43
N LYS A 163 0.43 22.69 -5.61
CA LYS A 163 1.83 22.86 -5.96
C LYS A 163 2.23 21.98 -7.14
N GLN A 164 1.89 20.70 -7.10
CA GLN A 164 2.14 19.74 -8.18
C GLN A 164 1.46 20.16 -9.49
N ARG A 165 0.29 20.80 -9.40
CA ARG A 165 -0.40 21.38 -10.56
C ARG A 165 0.18 22.71 -11.04
N GLY A 166 1.19 23.27 -10.39
CA GLY A 166 1.85 24.51 -10.78
C GLY A 166 1.16 25.78 -10.27
N HIS A 167 0.27 25.67 -9.27
CA HIS A 167 -0.27 26.83 -8.57
C HIS A 167 0.65 27.31 -7.43
N ASN A 168 0.34 28.47 -6.85
CA ASN A 168 1.05 29.06 -5.71
C ASN A 168 0.14 29.06 -4.47
N PRO A 169 0.04 27.93 -3.73
CA PRO A 169 -0.75 27.90 -2.51
C PRO A 169 -0.07 28.65 -1.37
N VAL A 170 -0.88 29.33 -0.55
CA VAL A 170 -0.49 29.91 0.73
C VAL A 170 -1.46 29.37 1.77
N VAL A 171 -0.93 28.74 2.83
CA VAL A 171 -1.72 28.15 3.91
C VAL A 171 -1.72 29.09 5.10
N PHE A 172 -2.89 29.35 5.65
CA PHE A 172 -3.13 30.11 6.87
C PHE A 172 -3.71 29.19 7.92
N GLU A 173 -3.12 29.20 9.14
CA GLU A 173 -3.61 28.48 10.29
C GLU A 173 -4.28 29.43 11.29
#